data_f9765fe0b8f61f8c49d133aaae1306aa
#
_entry.id   f9765fe0b8f61f8c49d133aaae1306aa
#
_cell.length_a   1.000
_cell.length_b   1.000
_cell.length_c   1.000
_cell.angle_alpha   90.00
_cell.angle_beta   90.00
_cell.angle_gamma   90.00
#
_symmetry.space_group_name_H-M   'P 1'
#
loop_
_entity.id
_entity.type
_entity.pdbx_description
1 polymer ?
#
loop_
_entity_poly.entity_id
_entity_poly.type
_entity_poly.pdbx_seq_one_letter_code
_entity_poly.pdbx_strand_id
1 'polypeptide(L)'
;KDLFPVGRLDKDTTGLMIITDDGNFSHDILSPKKHVKKEYEVTLDIPLTNDMVEGLEKGVKLNDGECKSAILEITGTYTGKVTLKEGRYHQIKRMFGCYKAKVIELNRICIGNLYLPNDLRLGEIRELSESELDLIKEKNVVINE
;
A
#
# COMPACT_ATOMS: atom_id res chain seq x y z
N LYS A 1 -26.58 3.01 9.15
CA LYS A 1 -25.41 3.69 9.68
C LYS A 1 -24.54 4.20 8.55
N ASP A 2 -23.86 5.27 8.80
CA ASP A 2 -22.99 5.87 7.80
C ASP A 2 -21.75 5.03 7.59
N LEU A 3 -21.52 4.63 6.34
CA LEU A 3 -20.31 3.95 5.93
C LEU A 3 -19.27 4.98 5.48
N PHE A 4 -17.99 4.66 5.74
CA PHE A 4 -16.91 5.51 5.28
C PHE A 4 -15.71 4.66 4.86
N PRO A 5 -14.86 5.18 3.95
CA PRO A 5 -13.68 4.43 3.53
C PRO A 5 -12.61 4.45 4.61
N VAL A 6 -11.85 3.36 4.69
CA VAL A 6 -10.70 3.25 5.58
C VAL A 6 -9.51 3.85 4.84
N GLY A 7 -9.22 5.12 5.11
CA GLY A 7 -8.17 5.84 4.46
C GLY A 7 -8.55 6.33 3.08
N ARG A 8 -7.55 6.65 2.31
CA ARG A 8 -7.73 7.26 0.99
C ARG A 8 -6.75 6.64 0.00
N LEU A 9 -7.21 6.52 -1.23
CA LEU A 9 -6.34 6.28 -2.37
C LEU A 9 -6.15 7.61 -3.10
N ASP A 10 -4.97 7.81 -3.67
CA ASP A 10 -4.74 8.98 -4.49
C ASP A 10 -5.66 8.94 -5.71
N LYS A 11 -5.91 10.09 -6.30
CA LYS A 11 -6.85 10.23 -7.41
C LYS A 11 -6.60 9.21 -8.53
N ASP A 12 -5.34 8.96 -8.83
CA ASP A 12 -4.95 8.07 -9.94
C ASP A 12 -4.61 6.66 -9.49
N THR A 13 -4.83 6.33 -8.21
CA THR A 13 -4.54 5.02 -7.67
C THR A 13 -5.81 4.18 -7.66
N THR A 14 -5.70 2.95 -8.15
CA THR A 14 -6.80 1.99 -8.09
C THR A 14 -6.53 0.95 -7.01
N GLY A 15 -7.46 0.04 -6.81
CA GLY A 15 -7.22 -1.11 -5.98
C GLY A 15 -8.13 -1.23 -4.78
N LEU A 16 -7.67 -2.02 -3.83
CA LEU A 16 -8.45 -2.40 -2.65
C LEU A 16 -8.76 -1.21 -1.76
N MET A 17 -10.04 -1.01 -1.50
CA MET A 17 -10.53 -0.02 -0.54
C MET A 17 -11.48 -0.72 0.41
N ILE A 18 -11.29 -0.52 1.70
CA ILE A 18 -12.18 -1.08 2.72
C ILE A 18 -13.13 0.01 3.16
N ILE A 19 -14.40 -0.35 3.27
CA ILE A 19 -15.45 0.56 3.71
C ILE A 19 -16.08 -0.03 4.98
N THR A 20 -16.24 0.78 6.00
CA THR A 20 -16.75 0.31 7.29
C THR A 20 -17.56 1.41 7.97
N ASP A 21 -18.36 1.04 8.96
CA ASP A 21 -19.00 1.99 9.88
C ASP A 21 -18.32 1.95 11.26
N ASP A 22 -17.24 1.21 11.42
CA ASP A 22 -16.55 1.02 12.69
C ASP A 22 -15.29 1.90 12.74
N GLY A 23 -15.39 3.00 13.51
CA GLY A 23 -14.28 3.95 13.64
C GLY A 23 -13.05 3.37 14.30
N ASN A 24 -13.24 2.44 15.26
CA ASN A 24 -12.10 1.82 15.92
C ASN A 24 -11.33 0.92 14.97
N PHE A 25 -12.04 0.15 14.15
CA PHE A 25 -11.43 -0.68 13.14
C PHE A 25 -10.64 0.18 12.14
N SER A 26 -11.24 1.27 11.67
CA SER A 26 -10.57 2.18 10.74
C SER A 26 -9.31 2.77 11.36
N HIS A 27 -9.39 3.22 12.60
CA HIS A 27 -8.24 3.78 13.31
C HIS A 27 -7.11 2.76 13.42
N ASP A 28 -7.43 1.52 13.76
CA ASP A 28 -6.43 0.47 13.91
C ASP A 28 -5.72 0.17 12.59
N ILE A 29 -6.46 0.18 11.48
CA ILE A 29 -5.88 -0.09 10.17
C ILE A 29 -4.97 1.05 9.71
N LEU A 30 -5.36 2.29 10.00
CA LEU A 30 -4.63 3.47 9.54
C LEU A 30 -3.47 3.86 10.43
N SER A 31 -3.47 3.43 11.69
CA SER A 31 -2.45 3.84 12.64
C SER A 31 -1.08 3.28 12.31
N PRO A 32 -0.05 4.14 12.15
CA PRO A 32 1.32 3.66 11.92
C PRO A 32 1.83 2.77 13.05
N LYS A 33 1.30 2.95 14.27
CA LYS A 33 1.73 2.16 15.44
C LYS A 33 1.28 0.71 15.36
N LYS A 34 0.23 0.43 14.61
CA LYS A 34 -0.28 -0.93 14.45
C LYS A 34 0.47 -1.72 13.37
N HIS A 35 1.27 -1.04 12.54
CA HIS A 35 2.10 -1.66 11.52
C HIS A 35 1.33 -2.52 10.52
N VAL A 36 0.09 -2.17 10.23
CA VAL A 36 -0.67 -2.87 9.19
C VAL A 36 -0.06 -2.52 7.85
N LYS A 37 0.41 -3.55 7.15
CA LYS A 37 1.07 -3.34 5.85
C LYS A 37 0.06 -3.10 4.75
N LYS A 38 0.53 -2.44 3.69
CA LYS A 38 -0.21 -2.28 2.44
C LYS A 38 0.74 -2.61 1.30
N GLU A 39 0.25 -3.34 0.31
CA GLU A 39 1.04 -3.70 -0.85
C GLU A 39 0.45 -3.08 -2.10
N TYR A 40 1.32 -2.61 -2.97
CA TYR A 40 0.94 -1.94 -4.21
C TYR A 40 1.71 -2.53 -5.37
N GLU A 41 1.03 -2.66 -6.51
CA GLU A 41 1.71 -2.86 -7.78
C GLU A 41 1.99 -1.50 -8.38
N VAL A 42 3.22 -1.30 -8.87
CA VAL A 42 3.66 -0.01 -9.41
C VAL A 42 4.26 -0.20 -10.79
N THR A 43 3.95 0.73 -11.70
CA THR A 43 4.59 0.81 -13.00
C THR A 43 5.28 2.18 -13.10
N LEU A 44 6.54 2.17 -13.51
CA LEU A 44 7.34 3.39 -13.65
C LEU A 44 7.60 3.68 -15.12
N ASP A 45 7.97 4.93 -15.40
CA ASP A 45 8.35 5.37 -16.74
C ASP A 45 9.80 5.04 -17.08
N ILE A 46 10.58 4.59 -16.11
CA ILE A 46 11.97 4.15 -16.30
C ILE A 46 12.13 2.76 -15.67
N PRO A 47 13.16 2.00 -16.08
CA PRO A 47 13.38 0.68 -15.47
C PRO A 47 13.65 0.77 -13.97
N LEU A 48 13.13 -0.21 -13.24
CA LEU A 48 13.44 -0.33 -11.83
C LEU A 48 14.88 -0.81 -11.64
N THR A 49 15.51 -0.34 -10.56
CA THR A 49 16.92 -0.64 -10.30
C THR A 49 17.12 -1.17 -8.90
N ASN A 50 18.26 -1.84 -8.68
CA ASN A 50 18.63 -2.29 -7.34
C ASN A 50 18.85 -1.13 -6.39
N ASP A 51 19.28 0.04 -6.89
CA ASP A 51 19.42 1.22 -6.05
C ASP A 51 18.09 1.61 -5.44
N MET A 52 17.00 1.49 -6.19
CA MET A 52 15.66 1.75 -5.67
C MET A 52 15.29 0.76 -4.58
N VAL A 53 15.59 -0.53 -4.79
CA VAL A 53 15.32 -1.58 -3.81
C VAL A 53 16.05 -1.27 -2.49
N GLU A 54 17.33 -0.99 -2.58
CA GLU A 54 18.15 -0.70 -1.40
C GLU A 54 17.73 0.60 -0.73
N GLY A 55 17.44 1.62 -1.52
CA GLY A 55 17.05 2.92 -1.00
C GLY A 55 15.72 2.88 -0.26
N LEU A 56 14.74 2.17 -0.79
CA LEU A 56 13.45 2.01 -0.12
C LEU A 56 13.60 1.22 1.18
N GLU A 57 14.46 0.20 1.18
CA GLU A 57 14.70 -0.59 2.37
C GLU A 57 15.36 0.23 3.48
N LYS A 58 16.28 1.10 3.13
CA LYS A 58 16.95 1.96 4.11
C LYS A 58 16.07 3.10 4.60
N GLY A 59 15.04 3.44 3.86
CA GLY A 59 14.17 4.57 4.18
C GLY A 59 14.54 5.80 3.37
N VAL A 60 13.62 6.20 2.49
CA VAL A 60 13.83 7.36 1.63
C VAL A 60 13.63 8.64 2.43
N LYS A 61 14.48 9.62 2.21
CA LYS A 61 14.37 10.93 2.86
C LYS A 61 13.54 11.86 1.97
N LEU A 62 12.42 12.30 2.51
CA LEU A 62 11.55 13.27 1.85
C LEU A 62 11.62 14.59 2.59
N ASN A 63 11.06 15.65 1.99
CA ASN A 63 11.09 16.99 2.59
C ASN A 63 10.42 17.03 3.98
N ASP A 64 9.40 16.21 4.19
CA ASP A 64 8.64 16.17 5.44
C ASP A 64 9.13 15.07 6.38
N GLY A 65 10.28 14.49 6.13
CA GLY A 65 10.90 13.51 7.01
C GLY A 65 11.30 12.23 6.31
N GLU A 66 11.98 11.39 7.06
CA GLU A 66 12.44 10.11 6.55
C GLU A 66 11.32 9.08 6.57
N CYS A 67 11.15 8.34 5.48
CA CYS A 67 10.18 7.26 5.41
C CYS A 67 10.67 6.06 6.19
N LYS A 68 9.72 5.27 6.70
CA LYS A 68 10.06 3.97 7.25
C LYS A 68 10.54 3.06 6.14
N SER A 69 11.28 2.02 6.52
CA SER A 69 11.73 1.00 5.58
C SER A 69 10.55 0.46 4.78
N ALA A 70 10.72 0.32 3.48
CA ALA A 70 9.74 -0.26 2.58
C ALA A 70 10.39 -1.36 1.78
N ILE A 71 9.59 -2.33 1.34
CA ILE A 71 10.10 -3.45 0.55
C ILE A 71 9.68 -3.23 -0.90
N LEU A 72 10.66 -3.25 -1.81
CA LEU A 72 10.40 -3.20 -3.24
C LEU A 72 10.87 -4.51 -3.86
N GLU A 73 9.96 -5.19 -4.53
CA GLU A 73 10.26 -6.39 -5.30
C GLU A 73 10.10 -6.05 -6.77
N ILE A 74 11.16 -6.23 -7.56
CA ILE A 74 11.10 -5.97 -9.00
C ILE A 74 10.42 -7.16 -9.68
N THR A 75 9.32 -6.90 -10.39
CA THR A 75 8.55 -7.96 -11.05
C THR A 75 8.69 -7.92 -12.56
N GLY A 76 9.20 -6.84 -13.11
CA GLY A 76 9.44 -6.69 -14.55
C GLY A 76 10.33 -5.48 -14.75
N THR A 77 10.67 -5.19 -16.00
CA THR A 77 11.57 -4.06 -16.29
C THR A 77 11.03 -2.75 -15.70
N TYR A 78 9.75 -2.50 -15.89
CA TYR A 78 9.11 -1.25 -15.46
C TYR A 78 8.13 -1.44 -14.31
N THR A 79 8.04 -2.65 -13.76
CA THR A 79 7.02 -2.97 -12.77
C THR A 79 7.63 -3.52 -11.50
N GLY A 80 6.95 -3.28 -10.39
CA GLY A 80 7.37 -3.78 -9.10
C GLY A 80 6.22 -3.86 -8.13
N LYS A 81 6.50 -4.44 -6.97
CA LYS A 81 5.56 -4.52 -5.86
C LYS A 81 6.18 -3.83 -4.66
N VAL A 82 5.45 -2.88 -4.08
CA VAL A 82 5.92 -2.09 -2.93
C VAL A 82 5.08 -2.43 -1.71
N THR A 83 5.74 -2.73 -0.61
CA THR A 83 5.09 -2.99 0.67
C THR A 83 5.45 -1.88 1.65
N LEU A 84 4.43 -1.22 2.20
CA LEU A 84 4.58 -0.11 3.13
C LEU A 84 3.86 -0.41 4.44
N LYS A 85 4.37 0.15 5.54
CA LYS A 85 3.71 0.13 6.85
C LYS A 85 3.19 1.50 7.28
N GLU A 86 3.26 2.47 6.41
CA GLU A 86 2.79 3.85 6.67
C GLU A 86 2.11 4.37 5.43
N GLY A 87 1.47 5.51 5.53
CA GLY A 87 0.75 6.09 4.39
C GLY A 87 0.88 7.60 4.39
N ARG A 88 2.03 8.11 3.99
CA ARG A 88 2.23 9.55 3.86
C ARG A 88 1.60 10.05 2.57
N TYR A 89 1.35 11.35 2.51
CA TYR A 89 0.78 11.99 1.34
C TYR A 89 1.60 11.68 0.09
N HIS A 90 0.99 11.05 -0.90
CA HIS A 90 1.62 10.65 -2.17
C HIS A 90 2.97 9.96 -1.98
N GLN A 91 3.07 9.09 -0.98
CA GLN A 91 4.37 8.58 -0.56
C GLN A 91 5.09 7.81 -1.65
N ILE A 92 4.41 6.88 -2.33
CA ILE A 92 5.06 6.06 -3.35
C ILE A 92 5.54 6.92 -4.50
N LYS A 93 4.70 7.86 -4.96
CA LYS A 93 5.08 8.78 -6.04
C LYS A 93 6.30 9.60 -5.68
N ARG A 94 6.33 10.08 -4.43
CA ARG A 94 7.44 10.93 -3.96
C ARG A 94 8.72 10.14 -3.76
N MET A 95 8.61 8.89 -3.26
CA MET A 95 9.79 8.04 -3.08
C MET A 95 10.46 7.75 -4.43
N PHE A 96 9.69 7.36 -5.43
CA PHE A 96 10.26 7.11 -6.75
C PHE A 96 10.69 8.40 -7.45
N GLY A 97 10.07 9.52 -7.11
CA GLY A 97 10.50 10.82 -7.59
C GLY A 97 11.93 11.15 -7.20
N CYS A 98 12.42 10.64 -6.08
CA CYS A 98 13.82 10.82 -5.67
C CYS A 98 14.78 10.15 -6.62
N TYR A 99 14.32 9.20 -7.42
CA TYR A 99 15.11 8.52 -8.45
C TYR A 99 14.78 9.03 -9.85
N LYS A 100 14.08 10.17 -9.93
CA LYS A 100 13.65 10.77 -11.19
C LYS A 100 12.72 9.86 -11.99
N ALA A 101 12.01 8.98 -11.29
CA ALA A 101 11.04 8.09 -11.88
C ALA A 101 9.64 8.63 -11.67
N LYS A 102 8.79 8.49 -12.69
CA LYS A 102 7.39 8.85 -12.60
C LYS A 102 6.55 7.58 -12.47
N VAL A 103 5.66 7.55 -11.51
CA VAL A 103 4.73 6.44 -11.35
C VAL A 103 3.62 6.59 -12.38
N ILE A 104 3.53 5.65 -13.30
CA ILE A 104 2.53 5.66 -14.37
C ILE A 104 1.24 5.00 -13.91
N GLU A 105 1.36 3.87 -13.20
CA GLU A 105 0.22 3.14 -12.66
C GLU A 105 0.51 2.72 -11.24
N LEU A 106 -0.52 2.76 -10.41
CA LEU A 106 -0.42 2.37 -9.01
C LEU A 106 -1.72 1.70 -8.60
N ASN A 107 -1.62 0.48 -8.07
CA ASN A 107 -2.76 -0.33 -7.70
C ASN A 107 -2.52 -0.97 -6.34
N ARG A 108 -3.39 -0.67 -5.35
CA ARG A 108 -3.25 -1.31 -4.04
C ARG A 108 -3.88 -2.68 -4.07
N ILE A 109 -3.08 -3.71 -3.81
CA ILE A 109 -3.51 -5.10 -3.93
C ILE A 109 -3.69 -5.79 -2.59
N CYS A 110 -3.22 -5.20 -1.49
CA CYS A 110 -3.28 -5.87 -0.19
C CYS A 110 -3.31 -4.87 0.95
N ILE A 111 -4.11 -5.17 1.95
CA ILE A 111 -4.10 -4.47 3.24
C ILE A 111 -4.05 -5.55 4.31
N GLY A 112 -3.01 -5.50 5.18
CA GLY A 112 -2.75 -6.60 6.10
C GLY A 112 -2.43 -7.86 5.32
N ASN A 113 -3.19 -8.91 5.51
CA ASN A 113 -3.06 -10.14 4.75
C ASN A 113 -4.25 -10.38 3.82
N LEU A 114 -5.11 -9.38 3.67
CA LEU A 114 -6.24 -9.48 2.75
C LEU A 114 -5.82 -8.94 1.39
N TYR A 115 -5.82 -9.83 0.39
CA TYR A 115 -5.52 -9.45 -0.98
C TYR A 115 -6.81 -9.14 -1.75
N LEU A 116 -6.69 -8.21 -2.69
CA LEU A 116 -7.79 -7.87 -3.59
C LEU A 116 -8.15 -9.11 -4.39
N PRO A 117 -9.43 -9.58 -4.33
CA PRO A 117 -9.82 -10.75 -5.10
C PRO A 117 -9.69 -10.52 -6.61
N ASN A 118 -9.18 -11.53 -7.30
CA ASN A 118 -8.97 -11.42 -8.74
C ASN A 118 -10.27 -11.25 -9.53
N ASP A 119 -11.38 -11.74 -8.96
CA ASP A 119 -12.68 -11.67 -9.62
C ASP A 119 -13.49 -10.42 -9.25
N LEU A 120 -12.92 -9.52 -8.44
CA LEU A 120 -13.57 -8.28 -8.09
C LEU A 120 -13.13 -7.20 -9.07
N ARG A 121 -14.10 -6.66 -9.83
CA ARG A 121 -13.82 -5.67 -10.87
C ARG A 121 -13.80 -4.27 -10.29
N LEU A 122 -13.22 -3.35 -11.04
CA LEU A 122 -13.23 -1.94 -10.66
C LEU A 122 -14.66 -1.47 -10.42
N GLY A 123 -14.86 -0.78 -9.31
CA GLY A 123 -16.17 -0.26 -8.92
C GLY A 123 -17.08 -1.25 -8.22
N GLU A 124 -16.70 -2.53 -8.17
CA GLU A 124 -17.50 -3.53 -7.48
C GLU A 124 -17.24 -3.52 -5.98
N ILE A 125 -18.27 -3.89 -5.22
CA ILE A 125 -18.25 -3.96 -3.76
C ILE A 125 -18.59 -5.37 -3.35
N ARG A 126 -17.86 -5.90 -2.36
CA ARG A 126 -18.13 -7.20 -1.79
C ARG A 126 -18.02 -7.13 -0.27
N GLU A 127 -18.96 -7.77 0.41
CA GLU A 127 -18.93 -7.85 1.87
C GLU A 127 -17.81 -8.79 2.32
N LEU A 128 -17.10 -8.40 3.39
CA LEU A 128 -16.04 -9.23 3.95
C LEU A 128 -16.61 -10.20 4.99
N SER A 129 -16.06 -11.41 4.99
CA SER A 129 -16.35 -12.38 6.04
C SER A 129 -15.52 -12.06 7.29
N GLU A 130 -15.86 -12.68 8.42
CA GLU A 130 -15.09 -12.50 9.65
C GLU A 130 -13.66 -12.98 9.49
N SER A 131 -13.45 -14.09 8.77
CA SER A 131 -12.09 -14.59 8.54
C SER A 131 -11.28 -13.60 7.71
N GLU A 132 -11.89 -12.93 6.76
CA GLU A 132 -11.20 -11.90 5.97
C GLU A 132 -10.85 -10.68 6.83
N LEU A 133 -11.74 -10.31 7.76
CA LEU A 133 -11.44 -9.22 8.70
C LEU A 133 -10.25 -9.57 9.59
N ASP A 134 -10.14 -10.82 10.01
CA ASP A 134 -9.00 -11.28 10.82
C ASP A 134 -7.70 -11.18 10.05
N LEU A 135 -7.71 -11.45 8.75
CA LEU A 135 -6.52 -11.30 7.91
C LEU A 135 -6.00 -9.87 7.90
N ILE A 136 -6.89 -8.90 7.90
CA ILE A 136 -6.50 -7.50 7.94
C ILE A 136 -5.85 -7.15 9.29
N LYS A 137 -6.38 -7.68 10.37
CA LYS A 137 -5.92 -7.37 11.72
C LYS A 137 -4.60 -8.04 12.08
N GLU A 138 -4.21 -9.08 11.37
CA GLU A 138 -2.95 -9.77 11.61
C GLU A 138 -1.79 -8.93 11.08
N LYS A 139 -1.18 -8.17 11.97
CA LYS A 139 -0.19 -7.18 11.58
C LYS A 139 1.24 -7.70 11.52
N ASN A 140 1.50 -8.91 12.02
CA ASN A 140 2.88 -9.40 12.11
C ASN A 140 3.22 -10.52 11.13
N VAL A 141 2.25 -10.96 10.33
CA VAL A 141 2.39 -12.21 9.58
C VAL A 141 3.36 -12.09 8.42
N VAL A 142 3.40 -10.98 7.74
CA VAL A 142 4.18 -10.87 6.50
C VAL A 142 5.36 -9.95 6.64
N ILE A 143 5.21 -8.94 7.47
CA ILE A 143 6.17 -7.83 7.50
C ILE A 143 7.48 -8.23 8.15
N ASN A 144 7.46 -9.24 9.00
CA ASN A 144 8.63 -9.69 9.72
C ASN A 144 9.47 -10.70 8.93
N GLU A 145 8.97 -11.17 7.83
CA GLU A 145 9.70 -12.08 6.98
C GLU A 145 10.77 -11.42 6.10
#